data_e3c8e99b019adb9e3733cbdb294b91fa
#
_entry.id   e3c8e99b019adb9e3733cbdb294b91fa
#
_cell.length_a   1.000
_cell.length_b   1.000
_cell.length_c   1.000
_cell.angle_alpha   90.00
_cell.angle_beta   90.00
_cell.angle_gamma   90.00
#
_symmetry.space_group_name_H-M   'P 1'
#
loop_
_entity.id
_entity.type
_entity.pdbx_description
1 polymer ?
#
loop_
_entity_poly.entity_id
_entity_poly.type
_entity_poly.pdbx_seq_one_letter_code
_entity_poly.pdbx_strand_id
1 'polypeptide(L)'
;MKKQIMLGGLLLLLGSCTPQNKANDPNAIDIAVSLEHLTELKTSQLGKQIRYIPLETTDSSLIGNSYSIKLSKDHIFVSTNGRCLSFNKQTGKYLGSIGHKGEDPQGYSNANCFIH
;
A
#
# COMPACT_ATOMS: atom_id res chain seq x y z
N MET A 1 -17.92 24.81 -65.74
CA MET A 1 -16.69 24.89 -64.93
C MET A 1 -16.96 25.24 -63.46
N LYS A 2 -17.97 24.69 -62.82
CA LYS A 2 -18.26 24.99 -61.40
C LYS A 2 -18.49 23.75 -60.51
N LYS A 3 -18.08 22.56 -60.95
CA LYS A 3 -18.30 21.30 -60.20
C LYS A 3 -17.00 20.61 -59.72
N GLN A 4 -15.85 21.17 -59.95
CA GLN A 4 -14.57 20.53 -59.57
C GLN A 4 -13.92 21.05 -58.28
N ILE A 5 -14.45 22.12 -57.67
CA ILE A 5 -13.84 22.72 -56.47
C ILE A 5 -14.35 22.09 -55.15
N MET A 6 -15.45 21.32 -55.22
CA MET A 6 -16.06 20.75 -53.99
C MET A 6 -15.52 19.39 -53.57
N LEU A 7 -14.69 18.74 -54.40
CA LEU A 7 -14.14 17.41 -54.10
C LEU A 7 -12.77 17.47 -53.39
N GLY A 8 -12.10 18.64 -53.43
CA GLY A 8 -10.80 18.85 -52.79
C GLY A 8 -10.85 19.12 -51.26
N GLY A 9 -12.01 19.58 -50.77
CA GLY A 9 -12.16 19.98 -49.35
C GLY A 9 -12.39 18.84 -48.36
N LEU A 10 -12.81 17.67 -48.83
CA LEU A 10 -13.20 16.56 -47.96
C LEU A 10 -12.02 15.61 -47.60
N LEU A 11 -10.89 15.76 -48.27
CA LEU A 11 -9.73 14.84 -48.07
C LEU A 11 -8.74 15.30 -47.01
N LEU A 12 -8.93 16.46 -46.38
CA LEU A 12 -7.97 17.06 -45.44
C LEU A 12 -8.29 16.80 -43.94
N LEU A 13 -9.34 16.05 -43.62
CA LEU A 13 -9.75 15.83 -42.22
C LEU A 13 -9.32 14.50 -41.61
N LEU A 14 -8.50 13.68 -42.30
CA LEU A 14 -8.09 12.34 -41.79
C LEU A 14 -6.67 12.31 -41.23
N GLY A 15 -6.01 13.43 -41.01
CA GLY A 15 -4.59 13.49 -40.66
C GLY A 15 -4.28 13.83 -39.20
N SER A 16 -5.22 13.72 -38.26
CA SER A 16 -4.95 14.14 -36.87
C SER A 16 -5.03 12.99 -35.85
N CYS A 17 -4.39 11.86 -36.14
CA CYS A 17 -3.93 10.94 -35.10
C CYS A 17 -2.43 11.08 -34.98
N THR A 18 -1.97 12.06 -34.23
CA THR A 18 -0.60 12.07 -33.70
C THR A 18 -0.46 10.93 -32.72
N PRO A 19 0.47 9.97 -32.91
CA PRO A 19 0.78 9.00 -31.86
C PRO A 19 1.28 9.80 -30.65
N GLN A 20 0.57 9.71 -29.56
CA GLN A 20 0.97 10.29 -28.29
C GLN A 20 2.31 9.64 -27.94
N ASN A 21 3.40 10.38 -28.10
CA ASN A 21 4.70 9.97 -27.59
C ASN A 21 4.51 9.70 -26.09
N LYS A 22 4.62 8.43 -25.69
CA LYS A 22 4.75 8.06 -24.30
C LYS A 22 5.88 8.91 -23.73
N ALA A 23 5.55 9.88 -22.89
CA ALA A 23 6.56 10.62 -22.16
C ALA A 23 7.37 9.55 -21.41
N ASN A 24 8.65 9.44 -21.73
CA ASN A 24 9.60 8.60 -21.01
C ASN A 24 9.81 9.26 -19.64
N ASP A 25 8.87 9.05 -18.73
CA ASP A 25 9.09 9.33 -17.32
C ASP A 25 10.06 8.26 -16.81
N PRO A 26 11.27 8.63 -16.38
CA PRO A 26 12.26 7.66 -15.88
C PRO A 26 11.76 6.91 -14.62
N ASN A 27 10.71 7.40 -13.97
CA ASN A 27 10.09 6.77 -12.83
C ASN A 27 8.81 5.96 -13.18
N ALA A 28 8.37 5.99 -14.43
CA ALA A 28 7.23 5.21 -14.86
C ALA A 28 7.60 3.73 -15.01
N ILE A 29 6.88 2.86 -14.30
CA ILE A 29 7.04 1.41 -14.44
C ILE A 29 6.16 0.97 -15.61
N ASP A 30 6.78 0.45 -16.68
CA ASP A 30 6.04 -0.17 -17.78
C ASP A 30 5.61 -1.59 -17.38
N ILE A 31 4.33 -1.71 -17.02
CA ILE A 31 3.75 -2.97 -16.55
C ILE A 31 3.78 -4.03 -17.66
N ALA A 32 3.56 -3.65 -18.93
CA ALA A 32 3.52 -4.58 -20.03
C ALA A 32 4.89 -5.23 -20.25
N VAL A 33 5.95 -4.44 -20.27
CA VAL A 33 7.34 -4.94 -20.38
C VAL A 33 7.73 -5.77 -19.16
N SER A 34 7.28 -5.36 -17.96
CA SER A 34 7.56 -6.08 -16.72
C SER A 34 6.91 -7.46 -16.68
N LEU A 35 5.74 -7.62 -17.30
CA LEU A 35 5.05 -8.91 -17.38
C LEU A 35 5.73 -9.91 -18.35
N GLU A 36 6.46 -9.42 -19.35
CA GLU A 36 7.23 -10.27 -20.26
C GLU A 36 8.48 -10.89 -19.61
N HIS A 37 8.95 -10.27 -18.50
CA HIS A 37 10.15 -10.68 -17.77
C HIS A 37 9.83 -11.14 -16.35
N LEU A 38 8.76 -11.94 -16.20
CA LEU A 38 8.43 -12.54 -14.90
C LEU A 38 9.55 -13.50 -14.47
N THR A 39 10.15 -13.21 -13.33
CA THR A 39 11.16 -14.07 -12.69
C THR A 39 10.59 -14.65 -11.41
N GLU A 40 10.77 -15.94 -11.19
CA GLU A 40 10.44 -16.56 -9.91
C GLU A 40 11.34 -15.99 -8.81
N LEU A 41 10.74 -15.31 -7.84
CA LEU A 41 11.44 -14.83 -6.65
C LEU A 41 11.52 -15.96 -5.62
N LYS A 42 12.73 -16.41 -5.34
CA LYS A 42 12.98 -17.33 -4.24
C LYS A 42 12.98 -16.57 -2.91
N THR A 43 12.42 -17.17 -1.86
CA THR A 43 12.37 -16.57 -0.51
C THR A 43 13.77 -16.14 -0.03
N SER A 44 14.82 -16.85 -0.44
CA SER A 44 16.22 -16.49 -0.12
C SER A 44 16.71 -15.18 -0.75
N GLN A 45 16.02 -14.69 -1.79
CA GLN A 45 16.33 -13.40 -2.41
C GLN A 45 15.66 -12.24 -1.67
N LEU A 46 14.54 -12.51 -0.97
CA LEU A 46 13.80 -11.53 -0.18
C LEU A 46 14.38 -11.34 1.22
N GLY A 47 15.02 -12.36 1.77
CA GLY A 47 15.60 -12.28 3.11
C GLY A 47 16.57 -13.42 3.42
N LYS A 48 17.53 -13.12 4.26
CA LYS A 48 18.55 -14.09 4.69
C LYS A 48 18.14 -14.86 5.95
N GLN A 49 17.14 -14.38 6.67
CA GLN A 49 16.73 -14.94 7.95
C GLN A 49 15.23 -14.74 8.19
N ILE A 50 14.58 -15.76 8.73
CA ILE A 50 13.21 -15.69 9.24
C ILE A 50 13.29 -15.70 10.75
N ARG A 51 12.59 -14.78 11.41
CA ARG A 51 12.49 -14.70 12.85
C ARG A 51 11.03 -14.74 13.28
N TYR A 52 10.70 -15.61 14.20
CA TYR A 52 9.40 -15.69 14.84
C TYR A 52 9.43 -14.92 16.15
N ILE A 53 8.46 -14.04 16.36
CA ILE A 53 8.29 -13.26 17.58
C ILE A 53 6.91 -13.58 18.14
N PRO A 54 6.79 -14.45 19.16
CA PRO A 54 5.53 -14.71 19.81
C PRO A 54 5.10 -13.45 20.57
N LEU A 55 3.88 -12.97 20.30
CA LEU A 55 3.32 -11.84 21.02
C LEU A 55 2.70 -12.33 22.33
N GLU A 56 2.97 -11.59 23.41
CA GLU A 56 2.40 -11.89 24.72
C GLU A 56 0.87 -11.76 24.68
N THR A 57 0.20 -12.82 25.14
CA THR A 57 -1.25 -12.91 25.15
C THR A 57 -1.76 -12.78 26.59
N THR A 58 -2.45 -11.70 26.88
CA THR A 58 -3.14 -11.41 28.15
C THR A 58 -4.54 -10.93 27.84
N ASP A 59 -5.41 -10.81 28.85
CA ASP A 59 -6.76 -10.27 28.66
C ASP A 59 -6.76 -8.87 28.05
N SER A 60 -5.69 -8.09 28.32
CA SER A 60 -5.53 -6.73 27.78
C SER A 60 -4.91 -6.70 26.38
N SER A 61 -4.23 -7.77 25.94
CA SER A 61 -3.50 -7.85 24.67
C SER A 61 -4.12 -8.82 23.66
N LEU A 62 -5.36 -9.26 23.88
CA LEU A 62 -6.07 -10.13 22.94
C LEU A 62 -6.25 -9.45 21.59
N ILE A 63 -5.82 -10.14 20.55
CA ILE A 63 -5.98 -9.73 19.16
C ILE A 63 -7.21 -10.43 18.58
N GLY A 64 -8.13 -9.66 18.02
CA GLY A 64 -9.35 -10.19 17.40
C GLY A 64 -9.10 -10.74 15.99
N ASN A 65 -10.17 -11.24 15.37
CA ASN A 65 -10.11 -11.83 14.03
C ASN A 65 -9.73 -10.82 12.91
N SER A 66 -10.05 -9.54 13.14
CA SER A 66 -9.67 -8.46 12.23
C SER A 66 -8.55 -7.64 12.86
N TYR A 67 -7.40 -7.62 12.22
CA TYR A 67 -6.24 -6.87 12.70
C TYR A 67 -5.37 -6.35 11.56
N SER A 68 -4.60 -5.32 11.84
CA SER A 68 -3.50 -4.87 11.00
C SER A 68 -2.24 -4.69 11.83
N ILE A 69 -1.09 -4.98 11.23
CA ILE A 69 0.21 -4.91 11.90
C ILE A 69 1.06 -3.84 11.24
N LYS A 70 1.69 -3.01 12.07
CA LYS A 70 2.71 -2.05 11.64
C LYS A 70 3.96 -2.22 12.47
N LEU A 71 5.10 -2.13 11.81
CA LEU A 71 6.41 -2.30 12.43
C LEU A 71 7.13 -0.96 12.47
N SER A 72 7.71 -0.63 13.62
CA SER A 72 8.70 0.44 13.75
C SER A 72 10.08 -0.18 14.03
N LYS A 73 11.04 0.67 14.37
CA LYS A 73 12.39 0.23 14.74
C LYS A 73 12.36 -0.77 15.92
N ASP A 74 11.64 -0.42 16.98
CA ASP A 74 11.69 -1.14 18.26
C ASP A 74 10.34 -1.71 18.70
N HIS A 75 9.24 -1.40 17.99
CA HIS A 75 7.89 -1.77 18.38
C HIS A 75 7.14 -2.50 17.25
N ILE A 76 6.20 -3.33 17.67
CA ILE A 76 5.16 -3.91 16.83
C ILE A 76 3.84 -3.29 17.29
N PHE A 77 3.12 -2.66 16.37
CA PHE A 77 1.79 -2.11 16.63
C PHE A 77 0.74 -2.98 15.97
N VAL A 78 -0.27 -3.34 16.74
CA VAL A 78 -1.40 -4.13 16.25
C VAL A 78 -2.69 -3.36 16.47
N SER A 79 -3.30 -2.93 15.36
CA SER A 79 -4.65 -2.36 15.41
C SER A 79 -5.66 -3.50 15.37
N THR A 80 -6.51 -3.61 16.39
CA THR A 80 -7.55 -4.63 16.49
C THR A 80 -8.71 -4.13 17.32
N ASN A 81 -9.94 -4.41 16.90
CA ASN A 81 -11.17 -4.03 17.63
C ASN A 81 -11.22 -2.54 18.04
N GLY A 82 -10.69 -1.65 17.17
CA GLY A 82 -10.63 -0.21 17.46
C GLY A 82 -9.61 0.19 18.51
N ARG A 83 -8.68 -0.69 18.88
CA ARG A 83 -7.55 -0.43 19.79
C ARG A 83 -6.23 -0.54 19.04
N CYS A 84 -5.23 0.20 19.48
CA CYS A 84 -3.87 0.06 19.02
C CYS A 84 -3.01 -0.51 20.15
N LEU A 85 -2.60 -1.76 20.01
CA LEU A 85 -1.74 -2.47 20.96
C LEU A 85 -0.28 -2.29 20.58
N SER A 86 0.57 -2.08 21.56
CA SER A 86 2.02 -1.94 21.36
C SER A 86 2.76 -3.10 22.02
N PHE A 87 3.70 -3.69 21.27
CA PHE A 87 4.56 -4.77 21.73
C PHE A 87 6.03 -4.45 21.47
N ASN A 88 6.89 -4.97 22.31
CA ASN A 88 8.33 -4.89 22.10
C ASN A 88 8.74 -5.82 20.95
N LYS A 89 9.41 -5.27 19.93
CA LYS A 89 9.80 -6.03 18.72
C LYS A 89 10.85 -7.09 18.96
N GLN A 90 11.63 -6.99 20.03
CA GLN A 90 12.67 -7.97 20.35
C GLN A 90 12.12 -9.16 21.11
N THR A 91 11.22 -8.91 22.05
CA THR A 91 10.74 -9.91 23.01
C THR A 91 9.30 -10.35 22.78
N GLY A 92 8.50 -9.60 22.02
CA GLY A 92 7.06 -9.81 21.88
C GLY A 92 6.24 -9.39 23.09
N LYS A 93 6.87 -8.85 24.15
CA LYS A 93 6.15 -8.42 25.35
C LYS A 93 5.17 -7.30 25.06
N TYR A 94 4.00 -7.38 25.67
CA TYR A 94 2.99 -6.33 25.62
C TYR A 94 3.45 -5.12 26.44
N LEU A 95 3.37 -3.94 25.84
CA LEU A 95 3.80 -2.69 26.46
C LEU A 95 2.62 -1.80 26.88
N GLY A 96 1.46 -2.04 26.29
CA GLY A 96 0.26 -1.29 26.56
C GLY A 96 -0.56 -0.96 25.33
N SER A 97 -1.74 -0.38 25.54
CA SER A 97 -2.58 0.18 24.48
C SER A 97 -2.24 1.65 24.28
N ILE A 98 -2.12 2.06 23.02
CA ILE A 98 -1.93 3.47 22.70
C ILE A 98 -3.28 4.15 22.69
N GLY A 99 -3.45 5.11 23.64
CA GLY A 99 -4.70 5.78 23.89
C GLY A 99 -5.77 4.83 24.47
N HIS A 100 -6.99 5.32 24.63
CA HIS A 100 -8.14 4.51 25.04
C HIS A 100 -9.35 4.78 24.13
N LYS A 101 -10.16 3.75 23.95
CA LYS A 101 -11.41 3.88 23.23
C LYS A 101 -12.49 4.37 24.20
N GLY A 102 -13.12 5.50 23.87
CA GLY A 102 -14.17 6.09 24.68
C GLY A 102 -14.80 7.29 23.99
N GLU A 103 -15.93 7.74 24.52
CA GLU A 103 -16.63 8.96 24.07
C GLU A 103 -16.27 10.20 24.90
N ASP A 104 -15.32 10.05 25.84
CA ASP A 104 -14.81 11.17 26.63
C ASP A 104 -13.85 12.05 25.80
N PRO A 105 -13.55 13.29 26.27
CA PRO A 105 -12.71 14.24 25.52
C PRO A 105 -11.28 13.76 25.21
N GLN A 106 -10.82 12.71 25.90
CA GLN A 106 -9.48 12.13 25.72
C GLN A 106 -9.52 10.76 25.03
N GLY A 107 -10.73 10.23 24.83
CA GLY A 107 -10.97 8.99 24.14
C GLY A 107 -11.09 9.17 22.63
N TYR A 108 -10.96 8.09 21.87
CA TYR A 108 -11.24 8.07 20.45
C TYR A 108 -12.15 6.90 20.09
N SER A 109 -12.98 7.11 19.09
CA SER A 109 -13.93 6.09 18.63
C SER A 109 -13.24 4.93 17.93
N ASN A 110 -12.08 5.19 17.28
CA ASN A 110 -11.32 4.18 16.55
C ASN A 110 -9.83 4.55 16.50
N ALA A 111 -8.97 3.63 16.94
CA ALA A 111 -7.52 3.79 16.89
C ALA A 111 -6.94 3.03 15.70
N ASN A 112 -6.49 3.77 14.71
CA ASN A 112 -5.62 3.24 13.68
C ASN A 112 -4.17 3.65 13.99
N CYS A 113 -3.26 2.67 14.06
CA CYS A 113 -1.84 2.97 14.23
C CYS A 113 -1.30 3.53 12.90
N PHE A 114 -0.97 4.81 12.86
CA PHE A 114 -0.24 5.43 11.76
C PHE A 114 1.22 5.59 12.18
N ILE A 115 2.13 5.07 11.35
CA ILE A 115 3.58 5.26 11.51
C ILE A 115 4.03 6.01 10.26
N HIS A 116 4.60 7.18 10.47
CA HIS A 116 5.28 7.97 9.44
C HIS A 116 6.76 7.61 9.40
#